data_85ffd3b02375c7356aca84a54791069c
#
_entry.id   85ffd3b02375c7356aca84a54791069c
#
_cell.length_a   1.000
_cell.length_b   1.000
_cell.length_c   1.000
_cell.angle_alpha   90.00
_cell.angle_beta   90.00
_cell.angle_gamma   90.00
#
_symmetry.space_group_name_H-M   'P 1'
#
loop_
_entity.id
_entity.type
_entity.pdbx_description
1 polymer ?
#
loop_
_entity_poly.entity_id
_entity_poly.type
_entity_poly.pdbx_seq_one_letter_code
_entity_poly.pdbx_strand_id
1 'polypeptide(L)' 'MSKRKARHHTLTVLIEQDEDGYYVATVPSLKSCYTQAKTLEELYPRIKEVIDLCLE' A
#
# COMPACT_ATOMS: atom_id res chain seq x y z
N MET A 1 3.39 17.11 -21.73
CA MET A 1 3.69 16.89 -21.32
C MET A 1 3.78 16.42 -20.78
N SER A 2 3.61 16.17 -20.66
CA SER A 2 3.69 15.69 -20.12
C SER A 2 3.87 15.20 -19.66
N LYS A 3 3.80 14.86 -19.80
CA LYS A 3 4.10 14.32 -19.40
C LYS A 3 4.30 13.99 -18.64
N ARG A 4 4.40 13.98 -18.51
CA ARG A 4 4.61 13.61 -17.79
C ARG A 4 4.18 13.32 -17.03
N LYS A 5 3.96 13.58 -16.87
CA LYS A 5 3.41 13.20 -16.20
C LYS A 5 3.02 12.06 -15.88
N ALA A 6 2.92 11.90 -16.24
CA ALA A 6 2.24 10.67 -16.05
C ALA A 6 3.01 9.52 -15.62
N ARG A 7 4.07 9.74 -15.06
CA ARG A 7 4.80 8.70 -14.53
C ARG A 7 4.49 8.41 -13.17
N HIS A 8 3.74 9.23 -12.50
CA HIS A 8 3.35 8.99 -11.13
C HIS A 8 2.16 8.09 -11.10
N HIS A 9 2.31 6.95 -10.48
CA HIS A 9 1.16 6.12 -10.20
C HIS A 9 0.70 6.49 -8.82
N THR A 10 -0.31 7.31 -8.76
CA THR A 10 -0.89 7.67 -7.48
C THR A 10 -1.83 6.56 -7.07
N LEU A 11 -1.44 5.82 -6.07
CA LEU A 11 -2.26 4.74 -5.55
C LEU A 11 -2.78 5.14 -4.19
N THR A 12 -4.08 4.93 -4.00
CA THR A 12 -4.68 5.16 -2.69
C THR A 12 -4.41 3.96 -1.82
N VAL A 13 -3.90 4.20 -0.63
CA VAL A 13 -3.66 3.14 0.34
C VAL A 13 -4.54 3.44 1.55
N LEU A 14 -5.38 2.49 1.90
CA LEU A 14 -6.23 2.59 3.08
C LEU A 14 -5.54 1.91 4.23
N ILE A 15 -5.34 2.64 5.32
CA ILE A 15 -4.70 2.09 6.50
C ILE A 15 -5.71 2.08 7.63
N GLU A 16 -5.92 0.89 8.21
CA GLU A 16 -6.84 0.71 9.31
C GLU A 16 -6.16 -0.06 10.41
N GLN A 17 -6.64 0.09 11.63
CA GLN A 17 -6.13 -0.67 12.76
C GLN A 17 -7.23 -1.62 13.19
N ASP A 18 -6.90 -2.91 13.29
CA ASP A 18 -7.90 -3.89 13.68
C ASP A 18 -8.00 -4.00 15.21
N GLU A 19 -8.85 -4.88 15.67
CA GLU A 19 -9.12 -5.03 17.09
C GLU A 19 -7.91 -5.50 17.87
N ASP A 20 -7.03 -6.21 17.22
CA ASP A 20 -5.82 -6.72 17.86
C ASP A 20 -4.68 -5.71 17.85
N GLY A 21 -4.91 -4.54 17.27
CA GLY A 21 -3.90 -3.50 17.24
C GLY A 21 -2.99 -3.55 16.03
N TYR A 22 -3.24 -4.46 15.11
CA TYR A 22 -2.46 -4.51 13.89
C TYR A 22 -2.93 -3.44 12.91
N TYR A 23 -1.98 -2.86 12.21
CA TYR A 23 -2.29 -1.93 11.14
C TYR A 23 -2.38 -2.71 9.84
N VAL A 24 -3.46 -2.51 9.11
CA VAL A 24 -3.71 -3.20 7.85
C VAL A 24 -3.74 -2.15 6.74
N ALA A 25 -2.94 -2.36 5.73
CA ALA A 25 -2.91 -1.47 4.56
C ALA A 25 -3.49 -2.22 3.37
N THR A 26 -4.43 -1.58 2.69
CA THR A 26 -5.07 -2.15 1.52
C THR A 26 -4.95 -1.18 0.36
N VAL A 27 -4.68 -1.70 -0.82
CA VAL A 27 -4.65 -0.90 -2.04
C VAL A 27 -5.85 -1.30 -2.89
N PRO A 28 -6.95 -0.53 -2.82
CA PRO A 28 -8.20 -0.95 -3.46
C PRO A 28 -8.12 -1.11 -4.98
N SER A 29 -7.23 -0.38 -5.62
CA SER A 29 -7.10 -0.47 -7.07
C SER A 29 -6.33 -1.70 -7.54
N LEU A 30 -5.71 -2.43 -6.60
CA LEU A 30 -4.98 -3.64 -6.94
C LEU A 30 -5.61 -4.80 -6.20
N LYS A 31 -6.06 -5.80 -6.95
CA LYS A 31 -6.74 -6.94 -6.34
C LYS A 31 -5.82 -7.68 -5.40
N SER A 32 -6.34 -7.97 -4.23
CA SER A 32 -5.63 -8.76 -3.22
C SER A 32 -4.30 -8.13 -2.79
N CYS A 33 -4.15 -6.84 -2.97
CA CYS A 33 -2.93 -6.17 -2.58
C CYS A 33 -3.12 -5.56 -1.21
N TYR A 34 -2.64 -6.25 -0.19
CA TYR A 34 -2.73 -5.77 1.18
C TYR A 34 -1.58 -6.33 2.00
N THR A 35 -1.32 -5.69 3.13
CA THR A 35 -0.32 -6.16 4.07
C THR A 35 -0.69 -5.66 5.45
N GLN A 36 -0.01 -6.18 6.46
CA GLN A 36 -0.26 -5.74 7.81
C GLN A 36 1.02 -5.78 8.63
N ALA A 37 1.04 -5.04 9.70
CA ALA A 37 2.18 -5.00 10.61
C ALA A 37 1.70 -4.47 11.96
N LYS A 38 2.50 -4.67 12.98
CA LYS A 38 2.16 -4.22 14.32
C LYS A 38 2.37 -2.73 14.53
N THR A 39 3.24 -2.12 13.75
CA THR A 39 3.52 -0.70 13.86
C THR A 39 3.50 -0.07 12.48
N LEU A 40 3.28 1.24 12.46
CA LEU A 40 3.32 1.97 11.19
C LEU A 40 4.71 1.96 10.59
N GLU A 41 5.72 1.99 11.44
CA GLU A 41 7.10 1.96 10.96
C GLU A 41 7.41 0.70 10.19
N GLU A 42 6.85 -0.42 10.63
CA GLU A 42 7.01 -1.68 9.92
C GLU A 42 6.10 -1.75 8.70
N LEU A 43 4.95 -1.11 8.79
CA LEU A 43 3.96 -1.20 7.74
C LEU A 43 4.41 -0.51 6.45
N TYR A 44 5.00 0.67 6.57
CA TYR A 44 5.37 1.44 5.39
C TYR A 44 6.30 0.69 4.42
N PRO A 45 7.40 0.09 4.88
CA PRO A 45 8.23 -0.68 3.93
C PRO A 45 7.50 -1.89 3.37
N ARG A 46 6.58 -2.48 4.15
CA ARG A 46 5.80 -3.62 3.65
C ARG A 46 4.83 -3.21 2.56
N ILE A 47 4.26 -2.00 2.70
CA ILE A 47 3.36 -1.48 1.68
C ILE A 47 4.12 -1.34 0.35
N LYS A 48 5.31 -0.80 0.42
CA LYS A 48 6.10 -0.62 -0.78
C LYS A 48 6.40 -1.96 -1.45
N GLU A 49 6.79 -2.95 -0.64
CA GLU A 49 7.09 -4.26 -1.17
C GLU A 49 5.89 -4.92 -1.81
N VAL A 50 4.74 -4.84 -1.15
CA VAL A 50 3.56 -5.51 -1.66
C VAL A 50 3.06 -4.84 -2.93
N ILE A 51 3.18 -3.52 -3.02
CA ILE A 51 2.80 -2.82 -4.23
C ILE A 51 3.70 -3.22 -5.39
N ASP A 52 5.00 -3.28 -5.14
CA ASP A 52 5.95 -3.71 -6.17
C ASP A 52 5.62 -5.10 -6.66
N LEU A 53 5.28 -6.00 -5.76
CA LEU A 53 4.90 -7.35 -6.14
C LEU A 53 3.60 -7.39 -6.92
N CYS A 54 2.63 -6.59 -6.52
CA CYS A 54 1.34 -6.55 -7.19
C CYS A 54 1.43 -5.95 -8.58
N LEU A 55 2.42 -5.10 -8.82
CA LEU A 55 2.57 -4.47 -10.11
C LEU A 55 3.40 -5.29 -11.09
N GLU A 56 4.02 -6.34 -10.61
CA GLU A 56 4.73 -7.24 -11.53
C GLU A 56 3.73 -8.05 -12.36
#